data_d3394dc6459bc723b96f785fd7065deb
#
_entry.id   d3394dc6459bc723b96f785fd7065deb
#
_cell.length_a   1.000
_cell.length_b   1.000
_cell.length_c   1.000
_cell.angle_alpha   90.00
_cell.angle_beta   90.00
_cell.angle_gamma   90.00
#
_symmetry.space_group_name_H-M   'P 1'
#
loop_
_entity.id
_entity.type
_entity.pdbx_description
1 polymer ?
#
loop_
_entity_poly.entity_id
_entity_poly.type
_entity_poly.pdbx_seq_one_letter_code
_entity_poly.pdbx_strand_id
1 'polypeptide(L)'
;MRTTSTENQSTEEHFKVPSSKFEFKRWSGVQGCSRLEILSIVHHCASGDNPTAMEYRLLGGSGLKVSALSFGAATFGGGNEFFKAWGETDVAEASRLIDLCIDSGVNLFDTADGYSDGRSEEILGKALGKKRERVLISTKAYFPTGDGPNDRGTSRHHLRVALEASLQRLGTDHVDIYHMHGFDALTPIDEVQDSLNKFVREGKVNYIAASNFSGWHLMKSLAVADRYGWTRFVAHQVYYSLVGREYEWELMPLGIDQKVGALVWSPLGWGRLTGKIRRGQPLPEVSRLHKTADMGPQMADEYLYNVVDALDAIAGETGKTIPQVALNWLLQRPTVSSIILGARNEEQLKQNLGAIGWNLTAEQVAKLDKASEVTPVYPYWHQRNFPERNPLPV
;
A
#
# COMPACT_ATOMS: atom_id res chain seq x y z
N MET A 1 53.71 55.16 -10.87
CA MET A 1 54.99 54.87 -10.21
C MET A 1 54.84 53.69 -9.29
N ARG A 2 55.69 52.67 -9.58
CA ARG A 2 56.08 51.54 -8.74
C ARG A 2 55.04 50.57 -8.20
N THR A 3 55.02 49.43 -8.83
CA THR A 3 54.84 48.03 -8.46
C THR A 3 55.47 47.60 -7.15
N THR A 4 54.81 46.79 -6.35
CA THR A 4 55.42 45.69 -5.58
C THR A 4 54.47 44.50 -5.47
N SER A 5 54.87 43.44 -6.11
CA SER A 5 54.35 42.04 -5.97
C SER A 5 54.79 41.46 -4.62
N THR A 6 53.92 40.73 -3.97
CA THR A 6 54.29 39.76 -2.93
C THR A 6 53.64 38.42 -3.25
N GLU A 7 54.50 37.47 -3.62
CA GLU A 7 54.19 36.04 -3.72
C GLU A 7 53.83 35.48 -2.36
N ASN A 8 52.76 34.68 -2.29
CA ASN A 8 52.45 33.84 -1.18
C ASN A 8 52.49 32.38 -1.62
N GLN A 9 53.52 31.71 -1.15
CA GLN A 9 53.74 30.26 -1.31
C GLN A 9 52.70 29.49 -0.50
N SER A 10 51.93 28.65 -1.14
CA SER A 10 51.06 27.66 -0.52
C SER A 10 51.81 26.32 -0.40
N THR A 11 52.03 25.89 0.82
CA THR A 11 52.55 24.56 1.16
C THR A 11 51.47 23.54 1.03
N GLU A 12 51.58 22.62 0.05
CA GLU A 12 50.76 21.42 -0.07
C GLU A 12 51.23 20.37 0.94
N GLU A 13 50.40 20.05 1.93
CA GLU A 13 50.56 18.86 2.75
C GLU A 13 49.89 17.67 2.06
N HIS A 14 50.67 16.74 1.57
CA HIS A 14 50.23 15.44 1.04
C HIS A 14 49.86 14.49 2.18
N PHE A 15 48.57 14.25 2.40
CA PHE A 15 48.08 13.13 3.18
C PHE A 15 48.21 11.84 2.38
N LYS A 16 49.12 10.96 2.77
CA LYS A 16 49.28 9.59 2.28
C LYS A 16 48.21 8.69 2.90
N VAL A 17 47.26 8.19 2.12
CA VAL A 17 46.36 7.11 2.50
C VAL A 17 47.03 5.76 2.26
N PRO A 18 47.05 4.82 3.23
CA PRO A 18 47.65 3.51 3.04
C PRO A 18 46.82 2.66 2.07
N SER A 19 47.44 2.13 1.03
CA SER A 19 46.85 1.17 0.09
C SER A 19 46.74 -0.19 0.77
N SER A 20 45.54 -0.61 1.18
CA SER A 20 45.26 -2.01 1.48
C SER A 20 44.89 -2.73 0.17
N LYS A 21 45.73 -3.66 -0.23
CA LYS A 21 45.46 -4.56 -1.37
C LYS A 21 44.36 -5.51 -0.97
N PHE A 22 43.16 -5.36 -1.56
CA PHE A 22 42.17 -6.40 -1.59
C PHE A 22 42.40 -7.27 -2.84
N GLU A 23 42.84 -8.52 -2.64
CA GLU A 23 42.91 -9.53 -3.68
C GLU A 23 41.50 -10.06 -3.98
N PHE A 24 40.96 -9.76 -5.17
CA PHE A 24 39.79 -10.43 -5.71
C PHE A 24 40.16 -11.82 -6.21
N LYS A 25 39.80 -12.88 -5.48
CA LYS A 25 39.80 -14.24 -6.02
C LYS A 25 38.70 -14.36 -7.07
N ARG A 26 39.12 -14.51 -8.33
CA ARG A 26 38.22 -14.88 -9.44
C ARG A 26 37.64 -16.27 -9.17
N TRP A 27 36.36 -16.35 -8.95
CA TRP A 27 35.60 -17.59 -9.04
C TRP A 27 35.25 -17.85 -10.51
N SER A 28 35.99 -18.77 -11.16
CA SER A 28 35.64 -19.32 -12.46
C SER A 28 34.89 -20.62 -12.23
N GLY A 29 33.62 -20.64 -12.57
CA GLY A 29 32.86 -21.88 -12.69
C GLY A 29 31.41 -21.81 -12.21
N VAL A 30 30.52 -21.23 -13.00
CA VAL A 30 29.14 -21.71 -13.19
C VAL A 30 28.73 -21.25 -14.59
N GLN A 31 28.74 -22.19 -15.55
CA GLN A 31 28.03 -22.06 -16.79
C GLN A 31 26.56 -22.45 -16.55
N GLY A 32 25.62 -21.62 -17.02
CA GLY A 32 24.22 -21.96 -17.17
C GLY A 32 23.28 -21.57 -16.05
N CYS A 33 23.07 -20.28 -15.83
CA CYS A 33 21.88 -19.80 -15.16
C CYS A 33 21.17 -18.81 -16.09
N SER A 34 19.98 -19.16 -16.52
CA SER A 34 19.16 -18.31 -17.39
C SER A 34 18.73 -17.05 -16.63
N ARG A 35 18.64 -15.94 -17.35
CA ARG A 35 18.33 -14.59 -16.86
C ARG A 35 16.95 -14.46 -16.17
N LEU A 36 16.19 -15.56 -16.07
CA LEU A 36 14.86 -15.64 -15.44
C LEU A 36 14.87 -16.00 -13.95
N GLU A 37 15.99 -16.43 -13.38
CA GLU A 37 16.07 -16.79 -11.95
C GLU A 37 16.40 -15.63 -11.01
N ILE A 38 16.73 -14.44 -11.54
CA ILE A 38 17.09 -13.27 -10.71
C ILE A 38 15.84 -12.53 -10.18
N LEU A 39 14.66 -12.79 -10.71
CA LEU A 39 13.40 -12.15 -10.26
C LEU A 39 12.70 -12.86 -9.08
N SER A 40 13.23 -13.98 -8.63
CA SER A 40 12.64 -14.80 -7.55
C SER A 40 13.31 -14.62 -6.17
N ILE A 41 14.14 -13.61 -5.97
CA ILE A 41 14.64 -13.29 -4.63
C ILE A 41 13.69 -12.33 -3.93
N VAL A 42 12.46 -12.74 -3.72
CA VAL A 42 11.70 -12.33 -2.54
C VAL A 42 12.37 -13.07 -1.38
N HIS A 43 13.15 -12.35 -0.57
CA HIS A 43 13.77 -12.92 0.62
C HIS A 43 12.67 -13.40 1.56
N HIS A 44 12.33 -14.69 1.48
CA HIS A 44 11.66 -15.40 2.54
C HIS A 44 12.64 -15.46 3.73
N CYS A 45 12.61 -14.46 4.59
CA CYS A 45 13.09 -14.66 5.95
C CYS A 45 11.99 -15.45 6.68
N ALA A 46 11.98 -16.77 6.52
CA ALA A 46 11.18 -17.65 7.34
C ALA A 46 11.66 -17.51 8.79
N SER A 47 10.92 -16.78 9.59
CA SER A 47 10.99 -16.88 11.04
C SER A 47 10.31 -18.21 11.41
N GLY A 48 11.09 -19.20 11.84
CA GLY A 48 10.69 -20.46 12.52
C GLY A 48 9.47 -21.19 11.98
N ASP A 49 9.52 -22.48 11.89
CA ASP A 49 8.54 -23.47 11.36
C ASP A 49 7.09 -23.41 11.92
N ASN A 50 6.51 -22.22 12.09
CA ASN A 50 5.09 -22.08 12.41
C ASN A 50 4.35 -21.64 11.13
N PRO A 51 3.61 -22.51 10.46
CA PRO A 51 2.93 -22.20 9.19
C PRO A 51 1.83 -21.13 9.31
N THR A 52 1.51 -20.68 10.52
CA THR A 52 0.50 -19.63 10.79
C THR A 52 1.11 -18.29 11.18
N ALA A 53 2.47 -18.15 11.14
CA ALA A 53 3.12 -16.92 11.52
C ALA A 53 2.89 -15.82 10.45
N MET A 54 2.65 -14.57 10.90
CA MET A 54 2.54 -13.41 10.02
C MET A 54 3.84 -13.20 9.24
N GLU A 55 3.72 -13.11 7.92
CA GLU A 55 4.83 -12.73 7.04
C GLU A 55 5.05 -11.22 7.10
N TYR A 56 6.32 -10.79 7.11
CA TYR A 56 6.69 -9.38 7.03
C TYR A 56 7.45 -9.09 5.73
N ARG A 57 7.05 -8.04 5.03
CA ARG A 57 7.59 -7.63 3.73
C ARG A 57 8.20 -6.24 3.83
N LEU A 58 9.22 -5.97 3.02
CA LEU A 58 9.72 -4.61 2.87
C LEU A 58 8.67 -3.73 2.19
N LEU A 59 8.53 -2.50 2.68
CA LEU A 59 7.67 -1.51 2.04
C LEU A 59 8.42 -0.86 0.87
N GLY A 60 8.22 -1.42 -0.32
CA GLY A 60 8.95 -1.00 -1.52
C GLY A 60 10.47 -1.10 -1.35
N GLY A 61 11.18 -0.07 -1.79
CA GLY A 61 12.65 0.03 -1.68
C GLY A 61 13.16 0.53 -0.32
N SER A 62 12.28 0.65 0.69
CA SER A 62 12.67 1.09 2.02
C SER A 62 13.11 -0.06 2.92
N GLY A 63 13.74 0.26 4.06
CA GLY A 63 14.06 -0.72 5.10
C GLY A 63 12.89 -1.06 6.03
N LEU A 64 11.71 -0.42 5.86
CA LEU A 64 10.56 -0.63 6.72
C LEU A 64 9.92 -1.99 6.43
N LYS A 65 9.73 -2.82 7.46
CA LYS A 65 9.00 -4.08 7.37
C LYS A 65 7.56 -3.90 7.85
N VAL A 66 6.63 -4.22 6.97
CA VAL A 66 5.19 -4.22 7.26
C VAL A 66 4.66 -5.65 7.22
N SER A 67 3.66 -5.96 8.05
CA SER A 67 2.96 -7.25 7.98
C SER A 67 2.23 -7.40 6.62
N ALA A 68 2.23 -8.58 6.06
CA ALA A 68 1.58 -8.87 4.77
C ALA A 68 0.08 -8.57 4.77
N LEU A 69 -0.55 -8.60 5.94
CA LEU A 69 -1.90 -8.11 6.20
C LEU A 69 -1.80 -6.93 7.19
N SER A 70 -2.51 -5.85 6.91
CA SER A 70 -2.64 -4.66 7.76
C SER A 70 -4.11 -4.38 8.06
N PHE A 71 -4.38 -3.51 9.03
CA PHE A 71 -5.74 -3.20 9.43
C PHE A 71 -6.12 -1.76 9.05
N GLY A 72 -7.29 -1.61 8.39
CA GLY A 72 -7.86 -0.33 8.00
C GLY A 72 -8.96 0.13 8.94
N ALA A 73 -8.80 1.32 9.49
CA ALA A 73 -9.71 1.93 10.46
C ALA A 73 -10.86 2.74 9.82
N ALA A 74 -11.11 2.59 8.51
CA ALA A 74 -12.22 3.30 7.85
C ALA A 74 -13.62 2.91 8.38
N THR A 75 -13.72 1.81 9.13
CA THR A 75 -14.94 1.37 9.82
C THR A 75 -15.16 2.07 11.17
N PHE A 76 -14.20 2.86 11.65
CA PHE A 76 -14.26 3.50 12.96
C PHE A 76 -15.05 4.81 12.90
N GLY A 77 -16.00 4.98 13.83
CA GLY A 77 -16.67 6.24 14.11
C GLY A 77 -17.98 6.52 13.38
N GLY A 78 -18.19 6.07 12.12
CA GLY A 78 -19.47 6.20 11.40
C GLY A 78 -20.03 7.63 11.26
N GLY A 79 -19.19 8.66 11.12
CA GLY A 79 -19.55 10.08 11.24
C GLY A 79 -20.70 10.55 10.34
N ASN A 80 -20.69 10.20 9.05
CA ASN A 80 -21.74 10.53 8.09
C ASN A 80 -22.33 9.26 7.46
N GLU A 81 -23.40 9.41 6.65
CA GLU A 81 -24.11 8.26 6.05
C GLU A 81 -23.21 7.36 5.18
N PHE A 82 -22.21 7.93 4.53
CA PHE A 82 -21.23 7.17 3.76
C PHE A 82 -20.39 6.27 4.68
N PHE A 83 -19.79 6.83 5.73
CA PHE A 83 -18.97 6.06 6.67
C PHE A 83 -19.79 5.11 7.53
N LYS A 84 -21.03 5.44 7.91
CA LYS A 84 -21.96 4.51 8.58
C LYS A 84 -22.19 3.23 7.76
N ALA A 85 -22.21 3.32 6.44
CA ALA A 85 -22.30 2.12 5.59
C ALA A 85 -21.08 1.20 5.72
N TRP A 86 -19.92 1.73 6.16
CA TRP A 86 -18.69 0.98 6.39
C TRP A 86 -18.63 0.40 7.79
N GLY A 87 -19.04 1.16 8.82
CA GLY A 87 -19.10 0.72 10.21
C GLY A 87 -19.27 1.90 11.18
N GLU A 88 -19.54 1.57 12.43
CA GLU A 88 -19.69 2.53 13.53
C GLU A 88 -18.91 2.06 14.77
N THR A 89 -17.77 1.39 14.54
CA THR A 89 -16.92 0.81 15.58
C THR A 89 -16.48 1.89 16.57
N ASP A 90 -16.79 1.69 17.84
CA ASP A 90 -16.39 2.57 18.95
C ASP A 90 -14.97 2.22 19.48
N VAL A 91 -14.51 2.97 20.50
CA VAL A 91 -13.18 2.77 21.10
C VAL A 91 -13.03 1.38 21.75
N ALA A 92 -14.08 0.86 22.39
CA ALA A 92 -14.01 -0.42 23.08
C ALA A 92 -13.91 -1.60 22.10
N GLU A 93 -14.69 -1.56 21.02
CA GLU A 93 -14.62 -2.56 19.96
C GLU A 93 -13.32 -2.41 19.17
N ALA A 94 -12.90 -1.18 18.85
CA ALA A 94 -11.62 -0.91 18.20
C ALA A 94 -10.44 -1.49 18.99
N SER A 95 -10.45 -1.35 20.34
CA SER A 95 -9.40 -1.91 21.19
C SER A 95 -9.31 -3.43 21.07
N ARG A 96 -10.47 -4.13 21.05
CA ARG A 96 -10.49 -5.60 20.86
C ARG A 96 -9.96 -6.03 19.49
N LEU A 97 -10.37 -5.32 18.42
CA LEU A 97 -9.88 -5.59 17.07
C LEU A 97 -8.36 -5.34 16.94
N ILE A 98 -7.88 -4.26 17.55
CA ILE A 98 -6.44 -3.93 17.57
C ILE A 98 -5.64 -4.98 18.35
N ASP A 99 -6.13 -5.43 19.51
CA ASP A 99 -5.47 -6.48 20.28
C ASP A 99 -5.37 -7.78 19.47
N LEU A 100 -6.47 -8.19 18.84
CA LEU A 100 -6.48 -9.36 17.96
C LEU A 100 -5.49 -9.20 16.79
N CYS A 101 -5.40 -8.01 16.19
CA CYS A 101 -4.43 -7.72 15.13
C CYS A 101 -2.98 -7.88 15.63
N ILE A 102 -2.64 -7.25 16.75
CA ILE A 102 -1.29 -7.30 17.34
C ILE A 102 -0.92 -8.73 17.73
N ASP A 103 -1.82 -9.46 18.36
CA ASP A 103 -1.61 -10.85 18.76
C ASP A 103 -1.43 -11.79 17.54
N SER A 104 -2.03 -11.42 16.40
CA SER A 104 -1.86 -12.11 15.11
C SER A 104 -0.63 -11.64 14.33
N GLY A 105 0.18 -10.71 14.84
CA GLY A 105 1.39 -10.18 14.20
C GLY A 105 1.15 -9.05 13.21
N VAL A 106 -0.04 -8.48 13.14
CA VAL A 106 -0.30 -7.25 12.35
C VAL A 106 0.42 -6.08 13.01
N ASN A 107 1.25 -5.37 12.24
CA ASN A 107 1.99 -4.22 12.74
C ASN A 107 1.63 -2.90 12.08
N LEU A 108 0.80 -2.85 11.03
CA LEU A 108 0.41 -1.64 10.32
C LEU A 108 -1.08 -1.37 10.45
N PHE A 109 -1.42 -0.16 10.92
CA PHE A 109 -2.78 0.34 11.06
C PHE A 109 -2.98 1.58 10.18
N ASP A 110 -3.96 1.53 9.29
CA ASP A 110 -4.22 2.56 8.28
C ASP A 110 -5.49 3.35 8.58
N THR A 111 -5.40 4.67 8.55
CA THR A 111 -6.51 5.61 8.70
C THR A 111 -6.40 6.77 7.71
N ALA A 112 -7.17 7.84 7.86
CA ALA A 112 -7.07 9.11 7.14
C ALA A 112 -7.75 10.24 7.92
N ASP A 113 -7.33 11.48 7.67
CA ASP A 113 -7.89 12.70 8.28
C ASP A 113 -9.39 12.89 8.00
N GLY A 114 -9.84 12.52 6.76
CA GLY A 114 -11.23 12.62 6.36
C GLY A 114 -12.12 11.44 6.80
N TYR A 115 -11.58 10.36 7.37
CA TYR A 115 -12.42 9.22 7.76
C TYR A 115 -13.29 9.57 8.96
N SER A 116 -14.62 9.49 8.78
CA SER A 116 -15.61 9.84 9.80
C SER A 116 -15.35 11.23 10.41
N ASP A 117 -14.95 12.20 9.59
CA ASP A 117 -14.65 13.58 9.97
C ASP A 117 -13.57 13.68 11.08
N GLY A 118 -12.51 12.85 10.95
CA GLY A 118 -11.39 12.76 11.90
C GLY A 118 -11.61 11.78 13.07
N ARG A 119 -12.83 11.29 13.28
CA ARG A 119 -13.14 10.38 14.39
C ARG A 119 -12.43 9.04 14.28
N SER A 120 -12.13 8.57 13.06
CA SER A 120 -11.35 7.36 12.86
C SER A 120 -9.96 7.46 13.50
N GLU A 121 -9.26 8.58 13.33
CA GLU A 121 -7.96 8.83 13.97
C GLU A 121 -8.06 8.95 15.49
N GLU A 122 -9.10 9.64 16.01
CA GLU A 122 -9.32 9.73 17.46
C GLU A 122 -9.56 8.37 18.12
N ILE A 123 -10.39 7.54 17.48
CA ILE A 123 -10.69 6.20 18.00
C ILE A 123 -9.45 5.33 17.93
N LEU A 124 -8.71 5.35 16.79
CA LEU A 124 -7.47 4.61 16.64
C LEU A 124 -6.43 5.00 17.70
N GLY A 125 -6.20 6.30 17.91
CA GLY A 125 -5.26 6.80 18.90
C GLY A 125 -5.63 6.37 20.32
N LYS A 126 -6.90 6.52 20.71
CA LYS A 126 -7.41 6.09 22.03
C LYS A 126 -7.30 4.59 22.24
N ALA A 127 -7.64 3.78 21.22
CA ALA A 127 -7.62 2.31 21.29
C ALA A 127 -6.20 1.74 21.31
N LEU A 128 -5.25 2.40 20.64
CA LEU A 128 -3.83 2.04 20.70
C LEU A 128 -3.22 2.39 22.06
N GLY A 129 -3.41 3.60 22.55
CA GLY A 129 -2.83 4.05 23.81
C GLY A 129 -1.36 3.69 23.93
N LYS A 130 -0.96 2.98 24.97
CA LYS A 130 0.42 2.54 25.22
C LYS A 130 0.98 1.53 24.22
N LYS A 131 0.14 0.98 23.34
CA LYS A 131 0.56 0.03 22.28
C LYS A 131 1.18 0.76 21.07
N ARG A 132 1.08 2.11 21.00
CA ARG A 132 1.61 2.94 19.89
C ARG A 132 3.04 2.57 19.49
N GLU A 133 3.91 2.37 20.46
CA GLU A 133 5.32 2.03 20.25
C GLU A 133 5.56 0.65 19.58
N ARG A 134 4.53 -0.19 19.54
CA ARG A 134 4.62 -1.55 19.00
C ARG A 134 4.12 -1.67 17.57
N VAL A 135 3.56 -0.59 17.01
CA VAL A 135 2.85 -0.61 15.74
C VAL A 135 3.25 0.56 14.85
N LEU A 136 2.95 0.43 13.58
CA LEU A 136 3.10 1.47 12.57
C LEU A 136 1.72 2.10 12.31
N ILE A 137 1.67 3.42 12.25
CA ILE A 137 0.46 4.17 11.88
C ILE A 137 0.66 4.80 10.50
N SER A 138 -0.33 4.60 9.65
CA SER A 138 -0.47 5.24 8.36
C SER A 138 -1.69 6.15 8.37
N THR A 139 -1.52 7.42 7.98
CA THR A 139 -2.63 8.35 7.76
C THR A 139 -2.47 9.14 6.46
N LYS A 140 -3.47 9.91 6.07
CA LYS A 140 -3.57 10.52 4.75
C LYS A 140 -4.21 11.89 4.83
N ALA A 141 -3.88 12.79 3.86
CA ALA A 141 -4.57 14.05 3.65
C ALA A 141 -4.79 14.31 2.15
N TYR A 142 -5.86 15.01 1.84
CA TYR A 142 -6.28 15.50 0.52
C TYR A 142 -7.75 15.91 0.50
N PHE A 143 -8.65 15.05 1.03
CA PHE A 143 -10.09 15.30 1.04
C PHE A 143 -10.45 16.49 1.93
N PRO A 144 -11.64 17.10 1.72
CA PRO A 144 -12.07 18.23 2.56
C PRO A 144 -12.15 17.83 4.04
N THR A 145 -11.60 18.70 4.90
CA THR A 145 -11.70 18.62 6.36
C THR A 145 -12.49 19.80 6.95
N GLY A 146 -13.00 20.67 6.07
CA GLY A 146 -13.81 21.85 6.37
C GLY A 146 -14.35 22.49 5.09
N ASP A 147 -15.06 23.63 5.24
CA ASP A 147 -15.71 24.35 4.15
C ASP A 147 -14.86 25.48 3.57
N GLY A 148 -13.72 25.77 4.18
CA GLY A 148 -12.83 26.86 3.75
C GLY A 148 -12.10 26.55 2.44
N PRO A 149 -11.63 27.57 1.72
CA PRO A 149 -10.97 27.40 0.43
C PRO A 149 -9.63 26.64 0.51
N ASN A 150 -9.02 26.56 1.70
CA ASN A 150 -7.77 25.89 1.96
C ASN A 150 -7.92 24.63 2.82
N ASP A 151 -9.13 24.11 2.99
CA ASP A 151 -9.40 22.95 3.83
C ASP A 151 -9.38 21.64 3.03
N ARG A 152 -8.72 21.63 1.86
CA ARG A 152 -8.60 20.48 0.95
C ARG A 152 -7.38 20.59 0.06
N GLY A 153 -7.06 19.50 -0.65
CA GLY A 153 -5.98 19.43 -1.62
C GLY A 153 -4.63 19.14 -0.97
N THR A 154 -3.54 19.50 -1.66
CA THR A 154 -2.18 19.19 -1.20
C THR A 154 -1.28 20.41 -1.10
N SER A 155 -1.86 21.61 -1.00
CA SER A 155 -1.06 22.83 -0.75
C SER A 155 -0.25 22.69 0.54
N ARG A 156 0.92 23.30 0.58
CA ARG A 156 1.78 23.34 1.79
C ARG A 156 1.01 23.77 3.04
N HIS A 157 0.09 24.74 2.87
CA HIS A 157 -0.74 25.22 3.98
C HIS A 157 -1.63 24.08 4.51
N HIS A 158 -2.42 23.46 3.62
CA HIS A 158 -3.34 22.39 4.03
C HIS A 158 -2.61 21.20 4.60
N LEU A 159 -1.56 20.70 3.92
CA LEU A 159 -0.81 19.53 4.37
C LEU A 159 -0.25 19.72 5.78
N ARG A 160 0.27 20.91 6.11
CA ARG A 160 0.78 21.21 7.44
C ARG A 160 -0.34 21.18 8.48
N VAL A 161 -1.47 21.85 8.20
CA VAL A 161 -2.61 21.90 9.13
C VAL A 161 -3.21 20.52 9.34
N ALA A 162 -3.40 19.75 8.25
CA ALA A 162 -3.93 18.40 8.30
C ALA A 162 -3.02 17.44 9.09
N LEU A 163 -1.70 17.48 8.86
CA LEU A 163 -0.75 16.63 9.61
C LEU A 163 -0.78 16.95 11.12
N GLU A 164 -0.70 18.23 11.51
CA GLU A 164 -0.75 18.61 12.93
C GLU A 164 -2.04 18.15 13.59
N ALA A 165 -3.18 18.31 12.90
CA ALA A 165 -4.47 17.86 13.40
C ALA A 165 -4.54 16.32 13.50
N SER A 166 -3.96 15.59 12.54
CA SER A 166 -3.87 14.12 12.60
C SER A 166 -3.03 13.64 13.79
N LEU A 167 -1.85 14.25 14.01
CA LEU A 167 -0.99 13.93 15.14
C LEU A 167 -1.72 14.17 16.49
N GLN A 168 -2.47 15.26 16.58
CA GLN A 168 -3.26 15.57 17.78
C GLN A 168 -4.37 14.53 18.01
N ARG A 169 -5.16 14.18 16.96
CA ARG A 169 -6.23 13.17 17.06
C ARG A 169 -5.71 11.79 17.40
N LEU A 170 -4.58 11.40 16.80
CA LEU A 170 -3.90 10.13 17.06
C LEU A 170 -3.19 10.08 18.42
N GLY A 171 -2.92 11.24 19.05
CA GLY A 171 -2.22 11.33 20.33
C GLY A 171 -0.76 10.89 20.24
N THR A 172 -0.07 11.22 19.15
CA THR A 172 1.33 10.85 18.87
C THR A 172 2.11 12.04 18.30
N ASP A 173 3.41 12.03 18.41
CA ASP A 173 4.31 13.06 17.86
C ASP A 173 4.73 12.81 16.41
N HIS A 174 4.53 11.59 15.91
CA HIS A 174 4.84 11.22 14.54
C HIS A 174 3.89 10.14 13.99
N VAL A 175 3.82 10.04 12.65
CA VAL A 175 3.23 8.91 11.93
C VAL A 175 4.32 8.18 11.13
N ASP A 176 4.13 6.87 10.96
CA ASP A 176 5.13 6.06 10.26
C ASP A 176 5.02 6.23 8.74
N ILE A 177 3.79 6.34 8.21
CA ILE A 177 3.55 6.55 6.79
C ILE A 177 2.53 7.68 6.61
N TYR A 178 2.85 8.68 5.79
CA TYR A 178 1.93 9.75 5.43
C TYR A 178 1.64 9.73 3.94
N HIS A 179 0.36 9.58 3.60
CA HIS A 179 -0.08 9.48 2.21
C HIS A 179 -0.67 10.77 1.67
N MET A 180 -0.36 11.06 0.41
CA MET A 180 -1.26 11.89 -0.40
C MET A 180 -2.44 11.03 -0.82
N HIS A 181 -3.64 11.31 -0.30
CA HIS A 181 -4.84 10.47 -0.49
C HIS A 181 -5.38 10.51 -1.93
N GLY A 182 -5.00 11.51 -2.70
CA GLY A 182 -5.26 11.70 -4.11
C GLY A 182 -4.26 12.67 -4.72
N PHE A 183 -4.16 12.70 -6.05
CA PHE A 183 -3.36 13.65 -6.77
C PHE A 183 -4.11 14.99 -6.90
N ASP A 184 -3.45 16.09 -6.55
CA ASP A 184 -3.97 17.44 -6.68
C ASP A 184 -3.36 18.14 -7.90
N ALA A 185 -4.14 18.26 -8.96
CA ALA A 185 -3.70 18.91 -10.19
C ALA A 185 -3.58 20.44 -10.06
N LEU A 186 -4.11 21.02 -8.99
CA LEU A 186 -4.07 22.48 -8.76
C LEU A 186 -2.85 22.90 -7.95
N THR A 187 -2.18 21.97 -7.28
CA THR A 187 -0.97 22.26 -6.50
C THR A 187 0.28 21.81 -7.28
N PRO A 188 1.29 22.67 -7.45
CA PRO A 188 2.55 22.30 -8.05
C PRO A 188 3.20 21.13 -7.31
N ILE A 189 3.64 20.11 -8.04
CA ILE A 189 4.16 18.87 -7.42
C ILE A 189 5.46 19.08 -6.62
N ASP A 190 6.26 20.07 -6.99
CA ASP A 190 7.45 20.48 -6.24
C ASP A 190 7.09 21.10 -4.89
N GLU A 191 5.99 21.87 -4.78
CA GLU A 191 5.48 22.34 -3.50
C GLU A 191 5.05 21.19 -2.59
N VAL A 192 4.36 20.19 -3.16
CA VAL A 192 3.92 18.98 -2.42
C VAL A 192 5.14 18.21 -1.91
N GLN A 193 6.09 17.90 -2.80
CA GLN A 193 7.27 17.09 -2.45
C GLN A 193 8.19 17.79 -1.45
N ASP A 194 8.39 19.12 -1.57
CA ASP A 194 9.15 19.90 -0.59
C ASP A 194 8.48 19.88 0.78
N SER A 195 7.16 20.01 0.83
CA SER A 195 6.40 19.96 2.08
C SER A 195 6.54 18.61 2.77
N LEU A 196 6.39 17.52 2.03
CA LEU A 196 6.54 16.15 2.54
C LEU A 196 7.96 15.87 3.01
N ASN A 197 8.97 16.26 2.24
CA ASN A 197 10.38 16.15 2.60
C ASN A 197 10.69 16.91 3.90
N LYS A 198 10.06 18.08 4.10
CA LYS A 198 10.20 18.84 5.33
C LYS A 198 9.62 18.12 6.53
N PHE A 199 8.44 17.50 6.41
CA PHE A 199 7.83 16.72 7.51
C PHE A 199 8.67 15.54 7.93
N VAL A 200 9.34 14.88 6.96
CA VAL A 200 10.30 13.80 7.25
C VAL A 200 11.51 14.35 8.01
N ARG A 201 12.06 15.48 7.58
CA ARG A 201 13.21 16.12 8.25
C ARG A 201 12.90 16.64 9.66
N GLU A 202 11.65 17.02 9.90
CA GLU A 202 11.15 17.44 11.22
C GLU A 202 10.86 16.23 12.14
N GLY A 203 10.94 14.99 11.62
CA GLY A 203 10.66 13.77 12.37
C GLY A 203 9.18 13.52 12.65
N LYS A 204 8.26 14.27 12.03
CA LYS A 204 6.81 14.09 12.16
C LYS A 204 6.27 12.96 11.28
N VAL A 205 7.01 12.59 10.25
CA VAL A 205 6.70 11.54 9.29
C VAL A 205 7.95 10.71 9.04
N ASN A 206 7.86 9.38 9.14
CA ASN A 206 8.99 8.51 8.86
C ASN A 206 9.12 8.19 7.36
N TYR A 207 8.01 7.87 6.70
CA TYR A 207 7.94 7.53 5.27
C TYR A 207 6.78 8.23 4.61
N ILE A 208 6.94 8.57 3.34
CA ILE A 208 5.86 9.17 2.53
C ILE A 208 5.37 8.20 1.46
N ALA A 209 4.09 8.30 1.14
CA ALA A 209 3.45 7.45 0.16
C ALA A 209 2.39 8.21 -0.65
N ALA A 210 2.05 7.69 -1.83
CA ALA A 210 0.94 8.15 -2.64
C ALA A 210 -0.28 7.22 -2.47
N SER A 211 -1.47 7.70 -2.80
CA SER A 211 -2.68 6.90 -2.95
C SER A 211 -3.51 7.41 -4.12
N ASN A 212 -4.07 6.49 -4.91
CA ASN A 212 -4.93 6.82 -6.05
C ASN A 212 -4.29 7.73 -7.11
N PHE A 213 -2.97 7.60 -7.31
CA PHE A 213 -2.27 8.27 -8.39
C PHE A 213 -2.31 7.39 -9.65
N SER A 214 -2.35 8.01 -10.84
CA SER A 214 -1.99 7.33 -12.09
C SER A 214 -0.47 7.15 -12.18
N GLY A 215 0.00 6.31 -13.10
CA GLY A 215 1.43 6.07 -13.25
C GLY A 215 2.22 7.34 -13.57
N TRP A 216 1.71 8.20 -14.46
CA TRP A 216 2.41 9.45 -14.80
C TRP A 216 2.45 10.44 -13.61
N HIS A 217 1.42 10.48 -12.75
CA HIS A 217 1.42 11.28 -11.51
C HIS A 217 2.51 10.81 -10.56
N LEU A 218 2.56 9.48 -10.34
CA LEU A 218 3.53 8.88 -9.45
C LEU A 218 4.96 9.09 -9.99
N MET A 219 5.18 8.81 -11.29
CA MET A 219 6.49 8.98 -11.91
C MET A 219 6.95 10.44 -11.89
N LYS A 220 6.05 11.39 -12.17
CA LYS A 220 6.37 12.83 -12.07
C LYS A 220 6.80 13.22 -10.66
N SER A 221 6.11 12.70 -9.63
CA SER A 221 6.45 12.98 -8.22
C SER A 221 7.82 12.41 -7.85
N LEU A 222 8.10 11.19 -8.27
CA LEU A 222 9.40 10.53 -8.05
C LEU A 222 10.54 11.28 -8.75
N ALA A 223 10.33 11.70 -10.01
CA ALA A 223 11.32 12.46 -10.76
C ALA A 223 11.63 13.84 -10.13
N VAL A 224 10.64 14.49 -9.55
CA VAL A 224 10.84 15.76 -8.81
C VAL A 224 11.64 15.50 -7.53
N ALA A 225 11.30 14.44 -6.77
CA ALA A 225 12.07 14.07 -5.60
C ALA A 225 13.54 13.77 -5.93
N ASP A 226 13.80 13.01 -6.99
CA ASP A 226 15.16 12.69 -7.46
C ASP A 226 15.93 13.93 -7.87
N ARG A 227 15.29 14.83 -8.63
CA ARG A 227 15.90 16.07 -9.09
C ARG A 227 16.45 16.94 -7.96
N TYR A 228 15.74 17.00 -6.85
CA TYR A 228 16.11 17.85 -5.72
C TYR A 228 16.76 17.08 -4.56
N GLY A 229 16.94 15.75 -4.66
CA GLY A 229 17.45 14.91 -3.58
C GLY A 229 16.51 14.86 -2.37
N TRP A 230 15.21 14.93 -2.60
CA TRP A 230 14.17 14.86 -1.58
C TRP A 230 13.72 13.43 -1.30
N THR A 231 13.00 13.25 -0.20
CA THR A 231 12.40 11.95 0.16
C THR A 231 11.45 11.48 -0.95
N ARG A 232 11.62 10.21 -1.37
CA ARG A 232 10.77 9.58 -2.40
C ARG A 232 9.56 8.92 -1.76
N PHE A 233 8.48 8.78 -2.51
CA PHE A 233 7.42 7.85 -2.15
C PHE A 233 7.95 6.42 -2.14
N VAL A 234 7.75 5.72 -1.01
CA VAL A 234 8.16 4.31 -0.85
C VAL A 234 7.01 3.34 -1.13
N ALA A 235 5.78 3.83 -1.09
CA ALA A 235 4.58 3.03 -1.32
C ALA A 235 3.52 3.79 -2.13
N HIS A 236 2.65 3.01 -2.76
CA HIS A 236 1.43 3.48 -3.41
C HIS A 236 0.24 2.68 -2.87
N GLN A 237 -0.70 3.36 -2.22
CA GLN A 237 -1.93 2.72 -1.76
C GLN A 237 -2.93 2.70 -2.91
N VAL A 238 -3.35 1.49 -3.33
CA VAL A 238 -4.05 1.25 -4.59
C VAL A 238 -5.28 0.37 -4.42
N TYR A 239 -6.31 0.62 -5.25
CA TYR A 239 -7.36 -0.33 -5.47
C TYR A 239 -6.84 -1.52 -6.28
N TYR A 240 -6.90 -2.71 -5.71
CA TYR A 240 -6.52 -3.93 -6.41
C TYR A 240 -7.26 -5.15 -5.86
N SER A 241 -7.86 -5.92 -6.76
CA SER A 241 -8.59 -7.14 -6.42
C SER A 241 -8.81 -7.98 -7.68
N LEU A 242 -9.33 -9.20 -7.54
CA LEU A 242 -9.75 -10.02 -8.68
C LEU A 242 -10.83 -9.37 -9.57
N VAL A 243 -11.51 -8.35 -9.08
CA VAL A 243 -12.48 -7.56 -9.86
C VAL A 243 -12.05 -6.11 -10.08
N GLY A 244 -10.75 -5.85 -10.02
CA GLY A 244 -10.14 -4.52 -10.24
C GLY A 244 -8.66 -4.72 -10.53
N ARG A 245 -8.34 -5.14 -11.77
CA ARG A 245 -6.99 -5.55 -12.20
C ARG A 245 -6.25 -4.47 -12.98
N GLU A 246 -6.79 -3.27 -13.11
CA GLU A 246 -6.19 -2.14 -13.84
C GLU A 246 -4.81 -1.73 -13.27
N TYR A 247 -4.58 -1.99 -12.00
CA TYR A 247 -3.29 -1.81 -11.34
C TYR A 247 -2.13 -2.52 -12.08
N GLU A 248 -2.41 -3.67 -12.69
CA GLU A 248 -1.40 -4.51 -13.38
C GLU A 248 -0.89 -3.88 -14.68
N TRP A 249 -1.61 -2.92 -15.27
CA TRP A 249 -1.29 -2.41 -16.60
C TRP A 249 -0.13 -1.41 -16.59
N GLU A 250 -0.10 -0.53 -15.62
CA GLU A 250 0.89 0.56 -15.53
C GLU A 250 1.53 0.64 -14.13
N LEU A 251 0.73 0.59 -13.08
CA LEU A 251 1.19 0.87 -11.73
C LEU A 251 2.07 -0.23 -11.15
N MET A 252 1.78 -1.49 -11.44
CA MET A 252 2.61 -2.61 -11.01
C MET A 252 3.98 -2.62 -11.73
N PRO A 253 4.07 -2.50 -13.07
CA PRO A 253 5.35 -2.32 -13.76
C PRO A 253 6.17 -1.14 -13.23
N LEU A 254 5.52 0.00 -12.99
CA LEU A 254 6.16 1.17 -12.39
C LEU A 254 6.66 0.86 -10.97
N GLY A 255 5.85 0.19 -10.16
CA GLY A 255 6.22 -0.21 -8.80
C GLY A 255 7.45 -1.13 -8.78
N ILE A 256 7.56 -2.06 -9.73
CA ILE A 256 8.72 -2.94 -9.90
C ILE A 256 9.97 -2.11 -10.27
N ASP A 257 9.85 -1.26 -11.29
CA ASP A 257 10.96 -0.44 -11.81
C ASP A 257 11.47 0.57 -10.77
N GLN A 258 10.55 1.30 -10.13
CA GLN A 258 10.86 2.37 -9.20
C GLN A 258 10.97 1.90 -7.74
N LYS A 259 10.77 0.62 -7.46
CA LYS A 259 10.77 0.01 -6.11
C LYS A 259 9.75 0.67 -5.17
N VAL A 260 8.55 0.92 -5.68
CA VAL A 260 7.41 1.43 -4.90
C VAL A 260 6.50 0.28 -4.54
N GLY A 261 6.31 0.02 -3.25
CA GLY A 261 5.47 -1.08 -2.77
C GLY A 261 3.98 -0.75 -2.85
N ALA A 262 3.14 -1.76 -3.06
CA ALA A 262 1.69 -1.59 -3.04
C ALA A 262 1.12 -1.88 -1.65
N LEU A 263 0.29 -0.96 -1.16
CA LEU A 263 -0.64 -1.16 -0.06
C LEU A 263 -2.04 -1.29 -0.65
N VAL A 264 -2.64 -2.47 -0.58
CA VAL A 264 -3.88 -2.76 -1.30
C VAL A 264 -5.10 -2.40 -0.47
N TRP A 265 -5.91 -1.44 -0.93
CA TRP A 265 -7.20 -1.14 -0.32
C TRP A 265 -8.36 -1.81 -1.08
N SER A 266 -9.45 -2.09 -0.37
CA SER A 266 -10.62 -2.81 -0.88
C SER A 266 -10.31 -4.16 -1.59
N PRO A 267 -9.48 -5.02 -0.97
CA PRO A 267 -8.98 -6.26 -1.58
C PRO A 267 -10.09 -7.24 -1.94
N LEU A 268 -11.28 -7.10 -1.34
CA LEU A 268 -12.46 -7.91 -1.61
C LEU A 268 -13.46 -7.21 -2.56
N GLY A 269 -12.97 -6.31 -3.43
CA GLY A 269 -13.75 -5.71 -4.50
C GLY A 269 -14.99 -4.97 -4.01
N TRP A 270 -14.86 -4.05 -3.05
CA TRP A 270 -15.99 -3.31 -2.45
C TRP A 270 -17.00 -4.21 -1.71
N GLY A 271 -16.56 -5.39 -1.25
CA GLY A 271 -17.39 -6.39 -0.58
C GLY A 271 -18.02 -7.44 -1.52
N ARG A 272 -17.72 -7.39 -2.82
CA ARG A 272 -18.25 -8.34 -3.82
C ARG A 272 -17.68 -9.74 -3.67
N LEU A 273 -16.42 -9.86 -3.21
CA LEU A 273 -15.70 -11.13 -3.06
C LEU A 273 -15.76 -11.70 -1.64
N THR A 274 -16.83 -11.39 -0.90
CA THR A 274 -17.04 -11.89 0.47
C THR A 274 -17.72 -13.26 0.54
N GLY A 275 -18.08 -13.83 -0.60
CA GLY A 275 -18.82 -15.09 -0.68
C GLY A 275 -20.34 -14.95 -0.50
N LYS A 276 -20.85 -13.72 -0.30
CA LYS A 276 -22.28 -13.45 -0.11
C LYS A 276 -23.03 -13.23 -1.42
N ILE A 277 -22.33 -12.91 -2.50
CA ILE A 277 -22.90 -12.75 -3.84
C ILE A 277 -22.78 -14.07 -4.59
N ARG A 278 -23.86 -14.51 -5.20
CA ARG A 278 -23.95 -15.75 -5.95
C ARG A 278 -24.83 -15.55 -7.19
N ARG A 279 -24.51 -16.29 -8.24
CA ARG A 279 -25.35 -16.33 -9.45
C ARG A 279 -26.77 -16.75 -9.11
N GLY A 280 -27.77 -15.99 -9.60
CA GLY A 280 -29.18 -16.27 -9.41
C GLY A 280 -29.73 -16.02 -8.00
N GLN A 281 -28.95 -15.41 -7.12
CA GLN A 281 -29.40 -15.03 -5.78
C GLN A 281 -29.49 -13.49 -5.64
N PRO A 282 -30.48 -12.97 -4.90
CA PRO A 282 -30.57 -11.54 -4.62
C PRO A 282 -29.38 -11.08 -3.79
N LEU A 283 -29.00 -9.80 -3.92
CA LEU A 283 -28.02 -9.18 -3.04
C LEU A 283 -28.49 -9.27 -1.59
N PRO A 284 -27.59 -9.61 -0.64
CA PRO A 284 -27.93 -9.66 0.79
C PRO A 284 -28.47 -8.30 1.26
N GLU A 285 -29.56 -8.30 2.04
CA GLU A 285 -30.21 -7.06 2.54
C GLU A 285 -29.26 -6.09 3.25
N VAL A 286 -28.26 -6.63 3.99
CA VAL A 286 -27.26 -5.85 4.74
C VAL A 286 -26.00 -5.61 3.91
N SER A 287 -26.09 -5.64 2.57
CA SER A 287 -24.92 -5.38 1.72
C SER A 287 -24.60 -3.87 1.67
N ARG A 288 -23.32 -3.53 1.86
CA ARG A 288 -22.80 -2.17 1.61
C ARG A 288 -23.11 -1.69 0.18
N LEU A 289 -23.22 -2.61 -0.78
CA LEU A 289 -23.52 -2.30 -2.17
C LEU A 289 -24.86 -1.60 -2.36
N HIS A 290 -25.87 -1.85 -1.51
CA HIS A 290 -27.15 -1.13 -1.59
C HIS A 290 -27.00 0.39 -1.37
N LYS A 291 -25.98 0.82 -0.63
CA LYS A 291 -25.79 2.24 -0.28
C LYS A 291 -24.65 2.92 -1.04
N THR A 292 -23.70 2.14 -1.57
CA THR A 292 -22.46 2.68 -2.12
C THR A 292 -22.04 2.05 -3.44
N ALA A 293 -22.94 1.34 -4.15
CA ALA A 293 -22.62 0.71 -5.43
C ALA A 293 -22.15 1.73 -6.48
N ASP A 294 -22.80 2.89 -6.53
CA ASP A 294 -22.51 3.95 -7.49
C ASP A 294 -21.14 4.63 -7.26
N MET A 295 -20.57 4.48 -6.06
CA MET A 295 -19.26 5.02 -5.70
C MET A 295 -18.12 4.01 -5.90
N GLY A 296 -18.47 2.75 -6.13
CA GLY A 296 -17.51 1.67 -6.37
C GLY A 296 -17.29 1.41 -7.88
N PRO A 297 -16.35 0.50 -8.20
CA PRO A 297 -16.10 0.13 -9.59
C PRO A 297 -17.35 -0.49 -10.22
N GLN A 298 -17.68 -0.02 -11.41
CA GLN A 298 -18.78 -0.57 -12.20
C GLN A 298 -18.28 -1.77 -13.00
N MET A 299 -19.06 -2.85 -13.02
CA MET A 299 -18.71 -4.07 -13.76
C MET A 299 -19.99 -4.83 -14.17
N ALA A 300 -19.90 -5.61 -15.23
CA ALA A 300 -21.00 -6.47 -15.64
C ALA A 300 -21.21 -7.61 -14.63
N ASP A 301 -22.46 -7.95 -14.35
CA ASP A 301 -22.82 -9.02 -13.41
C ASP A 301 -22.22 -10.36 -13.83
N GLU A 302 -22.24 -10.67 -15.12
CA GLU A 302 -21.68 -11.92 -15.65
C GLU A 302 -20.18 -12.05 -15.38
N TYR A 303 -19.42 -10.95 -15.52
CA TYR A 303 -18.01 -10.92 -15.15
C TYR A 303 -17.81 -11.20 -13.67
N LEU A 304 -18.58 -10.53 -12.79
CA LEU A 304 -18.52 -10.76 -11.35
C LEU A 304 -18.84 -12.21 -10.99
N TYR A 305 -19.89 -12.78 -11.58
CA TYR A 305 -20.28 -14.17 -11.31
C TYR A 305 -19.22 -15.17 -11.78
N ASN A 306 -18.57 -14.95 -12.91
CA ASN A 306 -17.48 -15.81 -13.36
C ASN A 306 -16.30 -15.83 -12.36
N VAL A 307 -15.96 -14.68 -11.78
CA VAL A 307 -14.92 -14.58 -10.74
C VAL A 307 -15.37 -15.27 -9.45
N VAL A 308 -16.61 -15.05 -9.02
CA VAL A 308 -17.14 -15.66 -7.79
C VAL A 308 -17.27 -17.17 -7.92
N ASP A 309 -17.71 -17.69 -9.08
CA ASP A 309 -17.83 -19.13 -9.34
C ASP A 309 -16.43 -19.80 -9.31
N ALA A 310 -15.41 -19.15 -9.87
CA ALA A 310 -14.02 -19.64 -9.81
C ALA A 310 -13.47 -19.65 -8.37
N LEU A 311 -13.75 -18.59 -7.60
CA LEU A 311 -13.38 -18.51 -6.17
C LEU A 311 -14.08 -19.59 -5.35
N ASP A 312 -15.35 -19.86 -5.60
CA ASP A 312 -16.14 -20.88 -4.88
C ASP A 312 -15.59 -22.30 -5.13
N ALA A 313 -15.28 -22.59 -6.40
CA ALA A 313 -14.66 -23.87 -6.77
C ALA A 313 -13.33 -24.09 -6.03
N ILE A 314 -12.44 -23.09 -6.03
CA ILE A 314 -11.13 -23.17 -5.34
C ILE A 314 -11.30 -23.19 -3.82
N ALA A 315 -12.28 -22.48 -3.27
CA ALA A 315 -12.61 -22.56 -1.85
C ALA A 315 -12.99 -24.00 -1.44
N GLY A 316 -13.79 -24.69 -2.26
CA GLY A 316 -14.12 -26.09 -2.09
C GLY A 316 -12.91 -27.03 -2.19
N GLU A 317 -12.00 -26.80 -3.16
CA GLU A 317 -10.75 -27.57 -3.33
C GLU A 317 -9.81 -27.43 -2.12
N THR A 318 -9.71 -26.23 -1.54
CA THR A 318 -8.72 -25.90 -0.50
C THR A 318 -9.24 -25.99 0.92
N GLY A 319 -10.57 -26.12 1.11
CA GLY A 319 -11.22 -26.01 2.42
C GLY A 319 -11.12 -24.61 3.04
N LYS A 320 -10.82 -23.59 2.23
CA LYS A 320 -10.74 -22.19 2.63
C LYS A 320 -12.01 -21.44 2.25
N THR A 321 -12.19 -20.26 2.85
CA THR A 321 -13.33 -19.41 2.47
C THR A 321 -13.01 -18.56 1.24
N ILE A 322 -14.04 -18.12 0.51
CA ILE A 322 -13.89 -17.25 -0.67
C ILE A 322 -13.04 -16.02 -0.38
N PRO A 323 -13.28 -15.23 0.72
CA PRO A 323 -12.41 -14.10 1.01
C PRO A 323 -10.97 -14.52 1.30
N GLN A 324 -10.72 -15.65 1.94
CA GLN A 324 -9.35 -16.13 2.15
C GLN A 324 -8.65 -16.47 0.84
N VAL A 325 -9.34 -17.11 -0.11
CA VAL A 325 -8.80 -17.39 -1.46
C VAL A 325 -8.48 -16.10 -2.21
N ALA A 326 -9.40 -15.13 -2.20
CA ALA A 326 -9.22 -13.84 -2.87
C ALA A 326 -8.05 -13.03 -2.28
N LEU A 327 -7.90 -13.02 -0.95
CA LEU A 327 -6.77 -12.36 -0.28
C LEU A 327 -5.45 -13.08 -0.54
N ASN A 328 -5.45 -14.43 -0.52
CA ASN A 328 -4.25 -15.22 -0.79
C ASN A 328 -3.75 -15.03 -2.22
N TRP A 329 -4.65 -14.88 -3.20
CA TRP A 329 -4.29 -14.52 -4.56
C TRP A 329 -3.54 -13.19 -4.62
N LEU A 330 -4.00 -12.15 -3.90
CA LEU A 330 -3.31 -10.86 -3.81
C LEU A 330 -1.94 -10.95 -3.13
N LEU A 331 -1.81 -11.77 -2.09
CA LEU A 331 -0.53 -11.98 -1.38
C LEU A 331 0.56 -12.54 -2.28
N GLN A 332 0.20 -13.20 -3.38
CA GLN A 332 1.15 -13.77 -4.34
C GLN A 332 1.48 -12.81 -5.49
N ARG A 333 0.98 -11.56 -5.47
CA ARG A 333 1.24 -10.61 -6.54
C ARG A 333 2.52 -9.81 -6.29
N PRO A 334 3.31 -9.55 -7.36
CA PRO A 334 4.46 -8.66 -7.28
C PRO A 334 4.09 -7.31 -6.71
N THR A 335 5.03 -6.66 -6.05
CA THR A 335 4.88 -5.33 -5.41
C THR A 335 3.95 -5.25 -4.21
N VAL A 336 3.04 -6.20 -3.97
CA VAL A 336 2.12 -6.17 -2.83
C VAL A 336 2.91 -6.34 -1.53
N SER A 337 3.14 -5.22 -0.85
CA SER A 337 3.80 -5.19 0.46
C SER A 337 2.83 -5.53 1.59
N SER A 338 1.58 -5.03 1.51
CA SER A 338 0.56 -5.33 2.51
C SER A 338 -0.85 -5.18 1.93
N ILE A 339 -1.79 -5.94 2.47
CA ILE A 339 -3.22 -5.86 2.15
C ILE A 339 -3.95 -5.25 3.34
N ILE A 340 -4.65 -4.14 3.11
CA ILE A 340 -5.40 -3.43 4.15
C ILE A 340 -6.77 -4.11 4.33
N LEU A 341 -6.93 -4.80 5.44
CA LEU A 341 -8.15 -5.47 5.81
C LEU A 341 -9.12 -4.52 6.53
N GLY A 342 -10.38 -4.49 6.09
CA GLY A 342 -11.48 -3.93 6.87
C GLY A 342 -12.25 -5.05 7.57
N ALA A 343 -12.60 -4.86 8.83
CA ALA A 343 -13.49 -5.76 9.56
C ALA A 343 -14.44 -4.94 10.46
N ARG A 344 -15.67 -5.43 10.61
CA ARG A 344 -16.69 -4.83 11.50
C ARG A 344 -16.75 -5.52 12.86
N ASN A 345 -16.19 -6.73 12.96
CA ASN A 345 -16.16 -7.52 14.17
C ASN A 345 -14.99 -8.52 14.13
N GLU A 346 -14.71 -9.14 15.26
CA GLU A 346 -13.61 -10.09 15.43
C GLU A 346 -13.73 -11.34 14.53
N GLU A 347 -14.94 -11.82 14.27
CA GLU A 347 -15.16 -13.00 13.44
C GLU A 347 -14.69 -12.76 12.00
N GLN A 348 -15.11 -11.63 11.41
CA GLN A 348 -14.65 -11.22 10.08
C GLN A 348 -13.14 -11.03 10.04
N LEU A 349 -12.56 -10.42 11.07
CA LEU A 349 -11.12 -10.22 11.17
C LEU A 349 -10.38 -11.55 11.23
N LYS A 350 -10.79 -12.47 12.11
CA LYS A 350 -10.20 -13.82 12.22
C LYS A 350 -10.30 -14.59 10.90
N GLN A 351 -11.44 -14.49 10.22
CA GLN A 351 -11.63 -15.10 8.90
C GLN A 351 -10.63 -14.54 7.89
N ASN A 352 -10.48 -13.21 7.80
CA ASN A 352 -9.58 -12.57 6.85
C ASN A 352 -8.10 -12.88 7.18
N LEU A 353 -7.72 -12.88 8.46
CA LEU A 353 -6.37 -13.25 8.90
C LEU A 353 -5.99 -14.71 8.53
N GLY A 354 -6.96 -15.59 8.37
CA GLY A 354 -6.74 -16.95 7.87
C GLY A 354 -6.34 -17.05 6.38
N ALA A 355 -6.14 -15.92 5.70
CA ALA A 355 -5.60 -15.90 4.34
C ALA A 355 -4.08 -16.16 4.28
N ILE A 356 -3.35 -16.10 5.41
CA ILE A 356 -1.92 -16.40 5.52
C ILE A 356 -1.66 -17.84 5.95
N GLY A 357 -0.40 -18.30 5.87
CA GLY A 357 0.04 -19.63 6.32
C GLY A 357 -0.21 -20.76 5.31
N TRP A 358 -0.60 -20.45 4.10
CA TRP A 358 -0.79 -21.36 2.98
C TRP A 358 -0.70 -20.58 1.65
N ASN A 359 -0.60 -21.28 0.53
CA ASN A 359 -0.55 -20.66 -0.80
C ASN A 359 -1.44 -21.40 -1.78
N LEU A 360 -2.06 -20.66 -2.70
CA LEU A 360 -2.67 -21.21 -3.91
C LEU A 360 -1.60 -21.85 -4.79
N THR A 361 -1.94 -22.95 -5.45
CA THR A 361 -1.08 -23.54 -6.47
C THR A 361 -1.05 -22.67 -7.73
N ALA A 362 -0.04 -22.85 -8.59
CA ALA A 362 0.05 -22.14 -9.85
C ALA A 362 -1.19 -22.35 -10.74
N GLU A 363 -1.77 -23.56 -10.73
CA GLU A 363 -2.99 -23.89 -11.47
C GLU A 363 -4.21 -23.15 -10.93
N GLN A 364 -4.33 -23.03 -9.62
CA GLN A 364 -5.41 -22.29 -8.96
C GLN A 364 -5.29 -20.78 -9.23
N VAL A 365 -4.07 -20.24 -9.18
CA VAL A 365 -3.79 -18.85 -9.57
C VAL A 365 -4.17 -18.61 -11.02
N ALA A 366 -3.76 -19.48 -11.96
CA ALA A 366 -4.08 -19.36 -13.37
C ALA A 366 -5.60 -19.43 -13.65
N LYS A 367 -6.36 -20.28 -12.91
CA LYS A 367 -7.82 -20.33 -13.00
C LYS A 367 -8.45 -18.98 -12.59
N LEU A 368 -7.98 -18.37 -11.50
CA LEU A 368 -8.46 -17.07 -11.02
C LEU A 368 -8.07 -15.95 -12.00
N ASP A 369 -6.84 -15.97 -12.51
CA ASP A 369 -6.37 -14.99 -13.50
C ASP A 369 -7.22 -15.00 -14.76
N LYS A 370 -7.56 -16.19 -15.26
CA LYS A 370 -8.43 -16.37 -16.43
C LYS A 370 -9.87 -15.90 -16.16
N ALA A 371 -10.45 -16.25 -15.01
CA ALA A 371 -11.82 -15.88 -14.65
C ALA A 371 -11.97 -14.36 -14.44
N SER A 372 -10.89 -13.69 -14.01
CA SER A 372 -10.85 -12.26 -13.73
C SER A 372 -10.15 -11.44 -14.82
N GLU A 373 -9.92 -12.04 -15.99
CA GLU A 373 -9.25 -11.34 -17.09
C GLU A 373 -10.10 -10.17 -17.61
N VAL A 374 -9.44 -9.01 -17.75
CA VAL A 374 -10.02 -7.79 -18.32
C VAL A 374 -9.17 -7.36 -19.50
N THR A 375 -9.82 -7.06 -20.63
CA THR A 375 -9.11 -6.50 -21.79
C THR A 375 -8.58 -5.12 -21.45
N PRO A 376 -7.27 -4.92 -21.48
CA PRO A 376 -6.70 -3.62 -21.14
C PRO A 376 -7.03 -2.57 -22.21
N VAL A 377 -7.08 -1.31 -21.79
CA VAL A 377 -7.23 -0.17 -22.69
C VAL A 377 -5.94 0.12 -23.46
N TYR A 378 -6.01 0.94 -24.52
CA TYR A 378 -4.82 1.49 -25.18
C TYR A 378 -4.02 2.37 -24.19
N PRO A 379 -2.70 2.28 -24.16
CA PRO A 379 -1.78 1.52 -25.06
C PRO A 379 -1.47 0.09 -24.58
N TYR A 380 -1.98 -0.37 -23.47
CA TYR A 380 -1.57 -1.59 -22.78
C TYR A 380 -1.90 -2.86 -23.61
N TRP A 381 -3.07 -2.93 -24.27
CA TRP A 381 -3.37 -4.05 -25.17
C TRP A 381 -2.40 -4.10 -26.36
N HIS A 382 -1.93 -2.93 -26.85
CA HIS A 382 -0.94 -2.89 -27.91
C HIS A 382 0.42 -3.40 -27.43
N GLN A 383 0.86 -2.98 -26.23
CA GLN A 383 2.13 -3.40 -25.64
C GLN A 383 2.18 -4.92 -25.42
N ARG A 384 1.05 -5.53 -25.04
CA ARG A 384 0.93 -6.98 -24.83
C ARG A 384 1.15 -7.82 -26.11
N ASN A 385 1.04 -7.23 -27.29
CA ASN A 385 1.37 -7.91 -28.55
C ASN A 385 2.88 -8.12 -28.76
N PHE A 386 3.73 -7.53 -27.90
CA PHE A 386 5.18 -7.61 -27.96
C PHE A 386 5.76 -7.99 -26.58
N PRO A 387 5.40 -9.17 -26.05
CA PRO A 387 5.75 -9.57 -24.69
C PRO A 387 7.25 -9.74 -24.47
N GLU A 388 8.03 -10.01 -25.54
CA GLU A 388 9.49 -10.09 -25.48
C GLU A 388 10.15 -8.72 -25.20
N ARG A 389 9.44 -7.63 -25.45
CA ARG A 389 9.89 -6.25 -25.19
C ARG A 389 9.21 -5.63 -23.97
N ASN A 390 7.97 -6.03 -23.72
CA ASN A 390 7.15 -5.56 -22.61
C ASN A 390 6.60 -6.78 -21.86
N PRO A 391 7.43 -7.49 -21.07
CA PRO A 391 6.98 -8.65 -20.32
C PRO A 391 5.93 -8.25 -19.30
N LEU A 392 4.89 -9.07 -19.21
CA LEU A 392 3.86 -8.87 -18.17
C LEU A 392 4.47 -9.11 -16.80
N PRO A 393 4.08 -8.32 -15.75
CA PRO A 393 4.57 -8.51 -14.40
C PRO A 393 3.94 -9.72 -13.69
N VAL A 394 2.83 -10.26 -14.22
CA VAL A 394 2.06 -11.40 -13.68
C VAL A 394 1.56 -12.27 -14.82
#